data_b42067f52b0000af5a9c4a5cf8ce7ac8
#
_entry.id   b42067f52b0000af5a9c4a5cf8ce7ac8
#
_cell.length_a   1.000
_cell.length_b   1.000
_cell.length_c   1.000
_cell.angle_alpha   90.00
_cell.angle_beta   90.00
_cell.angle_gamma   90.00
#
_symmetry.space_group_name_H-M   'P 1'
#
loop_
_entity.id
_entity.type
_entity.pdbx_description
1 polymer ?
#
loop_
_entity_poly.entity_id
_entity_poly.type
_entity_poly.pdbx_seq_one_letter_code
_entity_poly.pdbx_strand_id
1 'polypeptide(L)'
;MIYTYQIEGIAVQTGDIICTMNGKPDILPGEFWRFIGRLVPGDVDHVAIYLGPEGRCAEAGARGVITFDVSQGHWNTERMALQRGLLFDTFYGVASPVDGMGITEEEEGELREAIAAYCLAQLGKPYNLNFLNTETEEAFYCSQLAYKAYEQIGINLNTGLAMEQLPGTNAIIYPQEIWNGFSHRAAKRDQPSTGNNQLVVDPSQ
;
A
#
# COMPACT_ATOMS: atom_id res chain seq x y z
N MET A 1 20.33 -4.04 -5.87
CA MET A 1 20.39 -2.79 -6.71
C MET A 1 19.14 -1.98 -6.43
N ILE A 2 19.31 -0.72 -6.03
CA ILE A 2 18.22 0.19 -5.68
C ILE A 2 17.78 0.95 -6.93
N TYR A 3 16.48 0.96 -7.16
CA TYR A 3 15.85 1.67 -8.26
C TYR A 3 15.01 2.82 -7.71
N THR A 4 15.03 3.94 -8.42
CA THR A 4 14.15 5.07 -8.17
C THR A 4 13.20 5.24 -9.36
N TYR A 5 11.94 5.50 -9.08
CA TYR A 5 10.91 5.70 -10.09
C TYR A 5 9.96 6.82 -9.64
N GLN A 6 9.02 7.20 -10.48
CA GLN A 6 7.95 8.13 -10.10
C GLN A 6 6.59 7.51 -10.37
N ILE A 7 5.70 7.58 -9.38
CA ILE A 7 4.30 7.16 -9.51
C ILE A 7 3.43 8.36 -9.13
N GLU A 8 2.58 8.80 -10.05
CA GLU A 8 1.75 10.01 -9.91
C GLU A 8 2.56 11.25 -9.44
N GLY A 9 3.80 11.38 -9.95
CA GLY A 9 4.71 12.47 -9.60
C GLY A 9 5.37 12.34 -8.22
N ILE A 10 5.15 11.25 -7.49
CA ILE A 10 5.82 10.95 -6.23
C ILE A 10 6.99 10.02 -6.48
N ALA A 11 8.18 10.40 -6.00
CA ALA A 11 9.36 9.54 -6.06
C ALA A 11 9.16 8.32 -5.16
N VAL A 12 9.49 7.14 -5.69
CA VAL A 12 9.51 5.87 -4.97
C VAL A 12 10.87 5.22 -5.14
N GLN A 13 11.33 4.54 -4.11
CA GLN A 13 12.57 3.75 -4.12
C GLN A 13 12.28 2.29 -3.81
N THR A 14 13.15 1.40 -4.27
CA THR A 14 13.05 -0.03 -3.93
C THR A 14 12.78 -0.23 -2.44
N GLY A 15 11.77 -1.02 -2.12
CA GLY A 15 11.32 -1.27 -0.75
C GLY A 15 10.22 -0.34 -0.27
N ASP A 16 10.00 0.83 -0.87
CA ASP A 16 8.91 1.73 -0.46
C ASP A 16 7.54 1.05 -0.60
N ILE A 17 6.62 1.42 0.28
CA ILE A 17 5.27 0.87 0.34
C ILE A 17 4.30 1.82 -0.37
N ILE A 18 3.72 1.34 -1.45
CA ILE A 18 2.65 2.02 -2.16
C ILE A 18 1.35 1.77 -1.41
N CYS A 19 0.69 2.85 -0.99
CA CYS A 19 -0.59 2.81 -0.31
C CYS A 19 -1.72 3.16 -1.29
N THR A 20 -2.79 2.38 -1.29
CA THR A 20 -3.95 2.60 -2.15
C THR A 20 -5.24 2.58 -1.34
N MET A 21 -6.31 3.09 -1.94
CA MET A 21 -7.63 3.22 -1.36
C MET A 21 -8.71 2.78 -2.34
N ASN A 22 -9.93 2.56 -1.82
CA ASN A 22 -11.10 2.18 -2.62
C ASN A 22 -10.89 0.93 -3.48
N GLY A 23 -10.12 -0.04 -2.96
CA GLY A 23 -10.02 -1.34 -3.58
C GLY A 23 -11.40 -1.99 -3.67
N LYS A 24 -12.13 -1.73 -4.76
CA LYS A 24 -13.42 -2.35 -5.05
C LYS A 24 -13.20 -3.44 -6.07
N PRO A 25 -13.22 -4.71 -5.68
CA PRO A 25 -13.32 -5.78 -6.63
C PRO A 25 -14.76 -5.85 -7.14
N ASP A 26 -15.02 -5.25 -8.30
CA ASP A 26 -16.36 -5.27 -8.89
C ASP A 26 -16.75 -6.66 -9.43
N ILE A 27 -15.88 -7.66 -9.41
CA ILE A 27 -16.08 -8.91 -10.17
C ILE A 27 -15.90 -10.21 -9.36
N LEU A 28 -15.43 -10.16 -8.12
CA LEU A 28 -15.48 -11.35 -7.26
C LEU A 28 -16.79 -11.39 -6.49
N PRO A 29 -17.27 -12.58 -6.01
CA PRO A 29 -18.51 -12.67 -5.25
C PRO A 29 -18.45 -11.65 -4.11
N GLY A 30 -19.10 -10.51 -4.34
CA GLY A 30 -18.83 -9.21 -3.75
C GLY A 30 -19.05 -9.05 -2.25
N GLU A 31 -19.54 -10.09 -1.57
CA GLU A 31 -19.82 -10.05 -0.14
C GLU A 31 -18.54 -10.16 0.71
N PHE A 32 -17.58 -10.97 0.28
CA PHE A 32 -16.37 -11.24 1.05
C PHE A 32 -15.41 -10.03 1.09
N TRP A 33 -15.16 -9.42 -0.05
CA TRP A 33 -14.27 -8.23 -0.13
C TRP A 33 -14.93 -6.97 0.41
N ARG A 34 -16.27 -6.85 0.30
CA ARG A 34 -17.03 -5.81 1.00
C ARG A 34 -16.96 -5.97 2.51
N PHE A 35 -16.90 -7.20 2.99
CA PHE A 35 -16.75 -7.50 4.41
C PHE A 35 -15.33 -7.10 4.87
N ILE A 36 -14.28 -7.46 4.12
CA ILE A 36 -12.89 -7.11 4.44
C ILE A 36 -12.66 -5.61 4.38
N GLY A 37 -13.11 -4.93 3.32
CA GLY A 37 -12.98 -3.47 3.22
C GLY A 37 -13.73 -2.69 4.30
N ARG A 38 -14.71 -3.30 4.97
CA ARG A 38 -15.39 -2.72 6.15
C ARG A 38 -14.62 -2.97 7.45
N LEU A 39 -13.74 -3.96 7.47
CA LEU A 39 -12.92 -4.30 8.63
C LEU A 39 -11.59 -3.56 8.65
N VAL A 40 -11.16 -3.01 7.50
CA VAL A 40 -9.94 -2.21 7.40
C VAL A 40 -10.26 -0.78 7.78
N PRO A 41 -9.76 -0.29 8.92
CA PRO A 41 -10.00 1.08 9.37
C PRO A 41 -9.21 2.09 8.50
N GLY A 42 -9.79 3.26 8.28
CA GLY A 42 -9.14 4.38 7.60
C GLY A 42 -9.36 4.41 6.09
N ASP A 43 -8.60 5.27 5.40
CA ASP A 43 -8.69 5.49 3.96
C ASP A 43 -7.81 4.50 3.17
N VAL A 44 -6.68 4.08 3.74
CA VAL A 44 -5.76 3.13 3.11
C VAL A 44 -6.22 1.72 3.38
N ASP A 45 -6.64 1.01 2.35
CA ASP A 45 -7.20 -0.35 2.45
C ASP A 45 -6.33 -1.44 1.80
N HIS A 46 -5.32 -1.04 1.00
CA HIS A 46 -4.40 -1.98 0.38
C HIS A 46 -2.98 -1.39 0.27
N VAL A 47 -1.97 -2.28 0.22
CA VAL A 47 -0.58 -1.90 0.01
C VAL A 47 0.12 -2.83 -0.97
N ALA A 48 1.08 -2.25 -1.70
CA ALA A 48 2.05 -2.96 -2.53
C ALA A 48 3.46 -2.47 -2.23
N ILE A 49 4.49 -3.23 -2.56
CA ILE A 49 5.89 -2.86 -2.35
C ILE A 49 6.54 -2.59 -3.71
N TYR A 50 7.19 -1.43 -3.85
CA TYR A 50 7.95 -1.11 -5.05
C TYR A 50 9.27 -1.87 -5.08
N LEU A 51 9.50 -2.62 -6.15
CA LEU A 51 10.71 -3.43 -6.31
C LEU A 51 11.70 -2.83 -7.31
N GLY A 52 11.20 -2.09 -8.35
CA GLY A 52 11.99 -1.69 -9.53
C GLY A 52 12.41 -2.88 -10.39
N PRO A 53 13.01 -2.62 -11.58
CA PRO A 53 12.99 -1.36 -12.30
C PRO A 53 11.63 -1.07 -12.97
N GLU A 54 11.49 0.13 -13.54
CA GLU A 54 10.41 0.50 -14.48
C GLU A 54 8.99 0.34 -13.94
N GLY A 55 8.78 0.55 -12.62
CA GLY A 55 7.46 0.50 -12.01
C GLY A 55 7.05 -0.88 -11.51
N ARG A 56 7.97 -1.85 -11.43
CA ARG A 56 7.66 -3.18 -10.91
C ARG A 56 7.37 -3.14 -9.41
N CYS A 57 6.24 -3.73 -9.05
CA CYS A 57 5.77 -3.84 -7.68
C CYS A 57 5.46 -5.29 -7.31
N ALA A 58 5.44 -5.60 -6.01
CA ALA A 58 4.89 -6.84 -5.48
C ALA A 58 3.68 -6.54 -4.59
N GLU A 59 2.70 -7.43 -4.61
CA GLU A 59 1.56 -7.40 -3.70
C GLU A 59 1.09 -8.81 -3.35
N ALA A 60 0.40 -8.96 -2.22
CA ALA A 60 -0.47 -10.07 -1.95
C ALA A 60 -1.92 -9.63 -2.16
N GLY A 61 -2.56 -10.17 -3.17
CA GLY A 61 -3.91 -9.80 -3.60
C GLY A 61 -4.74 -11.01 -4.02
N ALA A 62 -5.78 -10.79 -4.81
CA ALA A 62 -6.71 -11.85 -5.24
C ALA A 62 -6.03 -13.04 -5.95
N ARG A 63 -4.86 -12.84 -6.53
CA ARG A 63 -4.05 -13.88 -7.17
C ARG A 63 -2.94 -14.47 -6.27
N GLY A 64 -2.96 -14.17 -4.98
CA GLY A 64 -1.87 -14.46 -4.06
C GLY A 64 -0.75 -13.45 -4.20
N VAL A 65 0.49 -13.86 -3.90
CA VAL A 65 1.67 -12.99 -4.02
C VAL A 65 2.13 -12.98 -5.47
N ILE A 66 2.09 -11.78 -6.07
CA ILE A 66 2.43 -11.56 -7.48
C ILE A 66 3.32 -10.34 -7.65
N THR A 67 3.92 -10.20 -8.84
CA THR A 67 4.44 -8.93 -9.32
C THR A 67 3.52 -8.35 -10.40
N PHE A 68 3.48 -7.02 -10.48
CA PHE A 68 2.81 -6.28 -11.55
C PHE A 68 3.60 -5.00 -11.85
N ASP A 69 3.31 -4.37 -12.98
CA ASP A 69 4.05 -3.20 -13.43
C ASP A 69 3.15 -1.96 -13.51
N VAL A 70 3.59 -0.87 -12.86
CA VAL A 70 3.00 0.47 -13.00
C VAL A 70 3.58 1.11 -14.26
N SER A 71 2.74 1.24 -15.28
CA SER A 71 3.19 1.71 -16.59
C SER A 71 3.30 3.24 -16.66
N GLN A 72 4.44 3.73 -17.14
CA GLN A 72 4.66 5.14 -17.45
C GLN A 72 4.46 6.10 -16.25
N GLY A 73 4.64 5.62 -15.04
CA GLY A 73 4.50 6.44 -13.83
C GLY A 73 3.06 6.77 -13.44
N HIS A 74 2.06 6.16 -14.08
CA HIS A 74 0.65 6.36 -13.76
C HIS A 74 0.02 5.13 -13.13
N TRP A 75 -0.69 5.33 -12.01
CA TRP A 75 -1.47 4.30 -11.35
C TRP A 75 -2.77 4.04 -12.14
N ASN A 76 -2.61 3.39 -13.28
CA ASN A 76 -3.74 3.06 -14.16
C ASN A 76 -4.27 1.67 -13.80
N THR A 77 -5.26 1.63 -12.93
CA THR A 77 -5.82 0.40 -12.40
C THR A 77 -6.45 -0.49 -13.48
N GLU A 78 -7.03 0.09 -14.54
CA GLU A 78 -7.61 -0.69 -15.65
C GLU A 78 -6.53 -1.47 -16.42
N ARG A 79 -5.36 -0.84 -16.65
CA ARG A 79 -4.22 -1.51 -17.31
C ARG A 79 -3.60 -2.59 -16.44
N MET A 80 -3.59 -2.38 -15.13
CA MET A 80 -3.02 -3.32 -14.16
C MET A 80 -4.00 -4.43 -13.75
N ALA A 81 -5.31 -4.25 -14.00
CA ALA A 81 -6.37 -5.13 -13.51
C ALA A 81 -6.17 -6.59 -13.88
N LEU A 82 -5.78 -6.87 -15.13
CA LEU A 82 -5.54 -8.25 -15.59
C LEU A 82 -4.36 -8.91 -14.87
N GLN A 83 -3.33 -8.16 -14.52
CA GLN A 83 -2.18 -8.66 -13.76
C GLN A 83 -2.58 -8.92 -12.31
N ARG A 84 -3.42 -8.05 -11.71
CA ARG A 84 -3.77 -8.01 -10.29
C ARG A 84 -5.06 -8.75 -9.93
N GLY A 85 -5.63 -9.55 -10.85
CA GLY A 85 -6.85 -10.30 -10.61
C GLY A 85 -8.09 -9.42 -10.46
N LEU A 86 -8.17 -8.37 -11.28
CA LEU A 86 -9.27 -7.40 -11.33
C LEU A 86 -9.41 -6.55 -10.05
N LEU A 87 -8.31 -6.29 -9.38
CA LEU A 87 -8.26 -5.31 -8.30
C LEU A 87 -8.28 -3.90 -8.90
N PHE A 88 -9.29 -3.13 -8.55
CA PHE A 88 -9.46 -1.72 -8.93
C PHE A 88 -9.32 -0.87 -7.67
N ASP A 89 -8.23 -0.14 -7.61
CA ASP A 89 -7.90 0.73 -6.48
C ASP A 89 -7.40 2.09 -6.96
N THR A 90 -7.33 3.05 -6.06
CA THR A 90 -6.84 4.40 -6.33
C THR A 90 -5.55 4.63 -5.56
N PHE A 91 -4.55 5.20 -6.22
CA PHE A 91 -3.29 5.57 -5.57
C PHE A 91 -3.54 6.60 -4.48
N TYR A 92 -3.08 6.30 -3.27
CA TYR A 92 -3.19 7.18 -2.10
C TYR A 92 -1.90 7.93 -1.83
N GLY A 93 -0.77 7.24 -1.93
CA GLY A 93 0.55 7.77 -1.68
C GLY A 93 1.59 6.69 -1.43
N VAL A 94 2.72 7.11 -0.88
CA VAL A 94 3.87 6.24 -0.61
C VAL A 94 4.30 6.38 0.83
N ALA A 95 4.45 5.29 1.55
CA ALA A 95 5.09 5.24 2.86
C ALA A 95 6.51 4.69 2.72
N SER A 96 7.46 5.29 3.45
CA SER A 96 8.88 4.95 3.39
C SER A 96 9.41 4.70 4.80
N PRO A 97 9.24 3.49 5.37
CA PRO A 97 9.66 3.21 6.74
C PRO A 97 11.17 3.24 6.96
N VAL A 98 11.97 3.14 5.89
CA VAL A 98 13.45 3.25 5.97
C VAL A 98 13.90 4.70 6.03
N ASP A 99 13.10 5.65 5.55
CA ASP A 99 13.45 7.06 5.52
C ASP A 99 13.66 7.62 6.95
N GLY A 100 14.74 8.34 7.15
CA GLY A 100 15.03 9.03 8.41
C GLY A 100 15.61 8.14 9.52
N MET A 101 16.03 6.92 9.23
CA MET A 101 16.69 6.05 10.20
C MET A 101 18.09 6.53 10.63
N GLY A 102 18.67 7.52 9.96
CA GLY A 102 20.00 8.03 10.27
C GLY A 102 21.16 7.07 9.96
N ILE A 103 20.92 6.14 9.05
CA ILE A 103 21.90 5.18 8.52
C ILE A 103 22.60 5.73 7.27
N THR A 104 23.68 5.10 6.84
CA THR A 104 24.37 5.46 5.61
C THR A 104 23.59 5.03 4.36
N GLU A 105 23.88 5.63 3.20
CA GLU A 105 23.27 5.22 1.92
C GLU A 105 23.55 3.75 1.57
N GLU A 106 24.71 3.22 1.98
CA GLU A 106 25.08 1.82 1.76
C GLU A 106 24.21 0.90 2.61
N GLU A 107 24.09 1.19 3.91
CA GLU A 107 23.21 0.44 4.84
C GLU A 107 21.75 0.52 4.40
N GLU A 108 21.26 1.69 4.00
CA GLU A 108 19.91 1.85 3.46
C GLU A 108 19.70 0.98 2.22
N GLY A 109 20.69 0.97 1.32
CA GLY A 109 20.68 0.14 0.12
C GLY A 109 20.55 -1.35 0.44
N GLU A 110 21.31 -1.85 1.40
CA GLU A 110 21.24 -3.25 1.84
C GLU A 110 19.85 -3.60 2.42
N LEU A 111 19.29 -2.74 3.26
CA LEU A 111 17.96 -2.94 3.82
C LEU A 111 16.88 -2.99 2.73
N ARG A 112 16.93 -2.05 1.77
CA ARG A 112 15.98 -1.99 0.65
C ARG A 112 16.08 -3.22 -0.27
N GLU A 113 17.30 -3.71 -0.52
CA GLU A 113 17.51 -4.96 -1.28
C GLU A 113 16.97 -6.17 -0.54
N ALA A 114 17.14 -6.24 0.78
CA ALA A 114 16.60 -7.33 1.60
C ALA A 114 15.06 -7.38 1.54
N ILE A 115 14.38 -6.23 1.63
CA ILE A 115 12.92 -6.13 1.48
C ILE A 115 12.48 -6.68 0.13
N ALA A 116 13.12 -6.21 -0.96
CA ALA A 116 12.76 -6.65 -2.31
C ALA A 116 13.01 -8.15 -2.51
N ALA A 117 14.16 -8.65 -2.03
CA ALA A 117 14.50 -10.08 -2.11
C ALA A 117 13.50 -10.94 -1.35
N TYR A 118 13.09 -10.52 -0.16
CA TYR A 118 12.06 -11.24 0.59
C TYR A 118 10.75 -11.32 -0.19
N CYS A 119 10.23 -10.20 -0.71
CA CYS A 119 9.00 -10.19 -1.50
C CYS A 119 9.07 -11.11 -2.70
N LEU A 120 10.19 -11.10 -3.42
CA LEU A 120 10.39 -11.97 -4.59
C LEU A 120 10.43 -13.46 -4.21
N ALA A 121 10.96 -13.80 -3.03
CA ALA A 121 10.97 -15.17 -2.54
C ALA A 121 9.58 -15.70 -2.17
N GLN A 122 8.58 -14.83 -1.97
CA GLN A 122 7.22 -15.22 -1.63
C GLN A 122 6.29 -15.40 -2.85
N LEU A 123 6.77 -15.13 -4.05
CA LEU A 123 5.94 -15.19 -5.28
C LEU A 123 5.25 -16.55 -5.43
N GLY A 124 3.97 -16.49 -5.81
CA GLY A 124 3.11 -17.66 -6.02
C GLY A 124 2.44 -18.20 -4.77
N LYS A 125 2.77 -17.70 -3.58
CA LYS A 125 2.07 -18.08 -2.35
C LYS A 125 0.62 -17.56 -2.36
N PRO A 126 -0.35 -18.29 -1.78
CA PRO A 126 -1.75 -17.89 -1.81
C PRO A 126 -2.04 -16.69 -0.91
N TYR A 127 -3.24 -16.11 -1.08
CA TYR A 127 -3.73 -15.06 -0.20
C TYR A 127 -4.14 -15.64 1.16
N ASN A 128 -3.69 -15.01 2.25
CA ASN A 128 -4.04 -15.40 3.61
C ASN A 128 -5.41 -14.84 3.99
N LEU A 129 -6.40 -15.73 4.15
CA LEU A 129 -7.74 -15.37 4.61
C LEU A 129 -7.88 -15.39 6.13
N ASN A 130 -6.90 -15.95 6.84
CA ASN A 130 -6.84 -15.94 8.29
C ASN A 130 -6.00 -14.75 8.78
N PHE A 131 -6.60 -13.56 8.81
CA PHE A 131 -5.93 -12.32 9.19
C PHE A 131 -5.35 -12.32 10.61
N LEU A 132 -5.84 -13.22 11.49
CA LEU A 132 -5.30 -13.36 12.84
C LEU A 132 -4.01 -14.19 12.89
N ASN A 133 -3.71 -14.97 11.85
CA ASN A 133 -2.48 -15.72 11.74
C ASN A 133 -1.43 -14.95 10.93
N THR A 134 -0.78 -14.00 11.58
CA THR A 134 0.27 -13.16 10.99
C THR A 134 1.63 -13.82 10.97
N GLU A 135 1.80 -14.93 11.71
CA GLU A 135 3.08 -15.66 11.81
C GLU A 135 3.31 -16.62 10.64
N THR A 136 2.25 -17.00 9.93
CA THR A 136 2.41 -17.91 8.78
C THR A 136 3.15 -17.23 7.63
N GLU A 137 4.02 -17.99 6.98
CA GLU A 137 4.65 -17.61 5.71
C GLU A 137 4.18 -18.49 4.53
N GLU A 138 3.16 -19.33 4.74
CA GLU A 138 2.57 -20.15 3.68
C GLU A 138 1.56 -19.36 2.82
N ALA A 139 1.06 -18.23 3.34
CA ALA A 139 0.10 -17.36 2.69
C ALA A 139 0.24 -15.93 3.25
N PHE A 140 -0.10 -14.91 2.44
CA PHE A 140 0.00 -13.51 2.85
C PHE A 140 -1.24 -12.71 2.47
N TYR A 141 -1.71 -11.80 3.34
CA TYR A 141 -2.49 -10.65 2.92
C TYR A 141 -1.57 -9.44 2.67
N CYS A 142 -2.07 -8.37 2.05
CA CYS A 142 -1.24 -7.29 1.51
C CYS A 142 -0.27 -6.69 2.54
N SER A 143 -0.78 -6.25 3.68
CA SER A 143 0.04 -5.64 4.72
C SER A 143 0.85 -6.65 5.54
N GLN A 144 0.46 -7.93 5.58
CA GLN A 144 1.29 -8.99 6.16
C GLN A 144 2.56 -9.23 5.32
N LEU A 145 2.45 -9.23 4.00
CA LEU A 145 3.62 -9.34 3.12
C LEU A 145 4.61 -8.21 3.38
N ALA A 146 4.11 -6.97 3.46
CA ALA A 146 4.93 -5.82 3.81
C ALA A 146 5.55 -5.97 5.20
N TYR A 147 4.75 -6.31 6.20
CA TYR A 147 5.20 -6.52 7.59
C TYR A 147 6.35 -7.54 7.65
N LYS A 148 6.17 -8.73 7.08
CA LYS A 148 7.20 -9.78 7.08
C LYS A 148 8.46 -9.37 6.32
N ALA A 149 8.36 -8.61 5.25
CA ALA A 149 9.52 -8.09 4.52
C ALA A 149 10.31 -7.10 5.37
N TYR A 150 9.64 -6.22 6.13
CA TYR A 150 10.28 -5.24 7.01
C TYR A 150 10.77 -5.85 8.32
N GLU A 151 10.11 -6.91 8.81
CA GLU A 151 10.57 -7.68 9.98
C GLU A 151 11.98 -8.26 9.75
N GLN A 152 12.33 -8.67 8.50
CA GLN A 152 13.67 -9.16 8.15
C GLN A 152 14.78 -8.14 8.44
N ILE A 153 14.45 -6.87 8.42
CA ILE A 153 15.39 -5.76 8.65
C ILE A 153 15.19 -5.10 10.02
N GLY A 154 14.40 -5.70 10.90
CA GLY A 154 14.17 -5.23 12.28
C GLY A 154 13.18 -4.06 12.39
N ILE A 155 12.40 -3.74 11.35
CA ILE A 155 11.36 -2.71 11.39
C ILE A 155 9.99 -3.37 11.62
N ASN A 156 9.33 -3.01 12.72
CA ASN A 156 7.99 -3.47 13.05
C ASN A 156 6.93 -2.53 12.45
N LEU A 157 6.19 -2.98 11.42
CA LEU A 157 5.11 -2.20 10.83
C LEU A 157 3.80 -2.25 11.64
N ASN A 158 3.67 -3.15 12.62
CA ASN A 158 2.54 -3.19 13.55
C ASN A 158 2.79 -2.18 14.69
N THR A 159 2.45 -0.91 14.46
CA THR A 159 2.74 0.20 15.38
C THR A 159 1.63 0.45 16.40
N GLY A 160 0.45 -0.15 16.22
CA GLY A 160 -0.74 0.10 17.03
C GLY A 160 -1.37 1.49 16.81
N LEU A 161 -0.94 2.22 15.78
CA LEU A 161 -1.41 3.58 15.47
C LEU A 161 -2.64 3.63 14.56
N ALA A 162 -3.12 2.49 14.08
CA ALA A 162 -4.38 2.43 13.39
C ALA A 162 -5.50 2.34 14.42
N MET A 163 -6.30 3.37 14.54
CA MET A 163 -7.60 3.47 15.22
C MET A 163 -7.85 2.50 16.42
N GLU A 164 -8.91 2.72 17.19
CA GLU A 164 -9.34 1.81 18.26
C GLU A 164 -9.43 0.36 17.73
N GLN A 165 -8.41 -0.41 18.04
CA GLN A 165 -8.37 -1.82 17.65
C GLN A 165 -9.51 -2.55 18.34
N LEU A 166 -10.28 -3.29 17.59
CA LEU A 166 -11.28 -4.18 18.17
C LEU A 166 -10.57 -5.20 19.07
N PRO A 167 -11.11 -5.55 20.22
CA PRO A 167 -10.51 -6.54 21.10
C PRO A 167 -10.20 -7.84 20.35
N GLY A 168 -8.95 -8.30 20.43
CA GLY A 168 -8.49 -9.53 19.78
C GLY A 168 -7.94 -9.34 18.35
N THR A 169 -7.88 -8.11 17.82
CA THR A 169 -7.34 -7.83 16.46
C THR A 169 -5.94 -7.21 16.49
N ASN A 170 -5.29 -7.13 17.63
CA ASN A 170 -3.97 -6.50 17.81
C ASN A 170 -2.85 -7.17 16.99
N ALA A 171 -3.06 -8.42 16.54
CA ALA A 171 -2.11 -9.11 15.67
C ALA A 171 -2.28 -8.74 14.20
N ILE A 172 -3.41 -8.15 13.81
CA ILE A 172 -3.68 -7.78 12.41
C ILE A 172 -2.87 -6.53 12.08
N ILE A 173 -2.08 -6.60 11.02
CA ILE A 173 -1.38 -5.44 10.46
C ILE A 173 -2.32 -4.73 9.49
N TYR A 174 -2.70 -3.51 9.79
CA TYR A 174 -3.59 -2.73 8.94
C TYR A 174 -2.81 -1.85 7.95
N PRO A 175 -3.23 -1.75 6.69
CA PRO A 175 -2.63 -0.82 5.73
C PRO A 175 -2.59 0.63 6.22
N GLN A 176 -3.66 1.10 6.87
CA GLN A 176 -3.74 2.43 7.46
C GLN A 176 -2.71 2.65 8.57
N GLU A 177 -2.34 1.61 9.31
CA GLU A 177 -1.34 1.67 10.35
C GLU A 177 0.05 1.95 9.79
N ILE A 178 0.40 1.30 8.69
CA ILE A 178 1.64 1.55 7.95
C ILE A 178 1.69 3.01 7.50
N TRP A 179 0.59 3.53 6.95
CA TRP A 179 0.50 4.93 6.56
C TRP A 179 0.71 5.90 7.72
N ASN A 180 0.04 5.67 8.85
CA ASN A 180 0.10 6.56 10.00
C ASN A 180 1.41 6.48 10.78
N GLY A 181 2.08 5.32 10.74
CA GLY A 181 3.25 5.02 11.57
C GLY A 181 4.59 5.48 11.00
N PHE A 182 4.66 5.82 9.71
CA PHE A 182 5.94 6.08 9.04
C PHE A 182 5.92 7.33 8.18
N SER A 183 7.12 7.79 7.78
CA SER A 183 7.26 8.87 6.80
C SER A 183 6.48 8.54 5.53
N HIS A 184 5.68 9.49 5.04
CA HIS A 184 4.84 9.24 3.87
C HIS A 184 4.65 10.51 3.01
N ARG A 185 4.32 10.28 1.74
CA ARG A 185 4.06 11.31 0.73
C ARG A 185 2.69 11.03 0.09
N ALA A 186 1.72 11.90 0.38
CA ALA A 186 0.37 11.78 -0.18
C ALA A 186 0.30 12.25 -1.62
N ALA A 187 -0.51 11.56 -2.46
CA ALA A 187 -0.88 12.05 -3.78
C ALA A 187 -1.64 13.38 -3.67
N LYS A 188 -1.39 14.28 -4.63
CA LYS A 188 -2.22 15.49 -4.77
C LYS A 188 -3.62 15.04 -5.16
N ARG A 189 -4.59 15.26 -4.28
CA ARG A 189 -6.00 15.10 -4.63
C ARG A 189 -6.48 16.41 -5.20
N ASP A 190 -7.13 16.39 -6.37
CA ASP A 190 -7.92 17.52 -6.83
C ASP A 190 -8.99 17.75 -5.78
N GLN A 191 -8.81 18.82 -4.98
CA GLN A 191 -9.89 19.27 -4.10
C GLN A 191 -11.05 19.61 -5.02
N PRO A 192 -12.28 19.12 -4.74
CA PRO A 192 -13.43 19.62 -5.46
C PRO A 192 -13.42 21.15 -5.30
N SER A 193 -13.39 21.87 -6.43
CA SER A 193 -13.43 23.32 -6.42
C SER A 193 -14.63 23.73 -5.59
N THR A 194 -14.39 24.24 -4.40
CA THR A 194 -15.42 24.92 -3.62
C THR A 194 -15.78 26.14 -4.47
N GLY A 195 -16.83 25.99 -5.26
CA GLY A 195 -17.39 27.07 -6.04
C GLY A 195 -17.72 28.20 -5.08
N ASN A 196 -16.90 29.22 -5.14
CA ASN A 196 -17.14 30.49 -4.46
C ASN A 196 -18.35 31.14 -5.15
N ASN A 197 -19.57 30.74 -4.74
CA ASN A 197 -20.77 31.48 -5.03
C ASN A 197 -20.83 32.66 -4.04
N GLN A 198 -19.95 33.62 -4.25
CA GLN A 198 -20.19 34.95 -3.71
C GLN A 198 -21.37 35.53 -4.48
N LEU A 199 -22.56 35.43 -3.88
CA LEU A 199 -23.68 36.30 -4.22
C LEU A 199 -23.22 37.73 -3.94
N VAL A 200 -22.86 38.42 -5.00
CA VAL A 200 -22.73 39.90 -4.96
C VAL A 200 -24.15 40.44 -4.80
N VAL A 201 -24.51 40.80 -3.60
CA VAL A 201 -25.72 41.57 -3.31
C VAL A 201 -25.37 43.01 -3.67
N ASP A 202 -25.94 43.48 -4.74
CA ASP A 202 -25.89 44.92 -5.15
C ASP A 202 -26.70 45.74 -4.13
N PRO A 203 -26.12 46.74 -3.43
CA PRO A 203 -26.82 47.53 -2.43
C PRO A 203 -27.54 48.75 -3.01
N SER A 204 -27.97 48.68 -4.27
CA SER A 204 -28.71 49.81 -4.87
C SER A 204 -30.00 49.34 -5.54
N GLN A 205 -31.03 49.03 -4.72
CA GLN A 205 -32.45 49.26 -4.98
C GLN A 205 -33.23 49.33 -3.66
#